data_7ea3fdb3d456f16a0bdb0c647926dfd0
#
_entry.id   7ea3fdb3d456f16a0bdb0c647926dfd0
#
_cell.length_a   1.000
_cell.length_b   1.000
_cell.length_c   1.000
_cell.angle_alpha   90.00
_cell.angle_beta   90.00
_cell.angle_gamma   90.00
#
_symmetry.space_group_name_H-M   'P 1'
#
loop_
_entity.id
_entity.type
_entity.pdbx_description
1 polymer ?
#
loop_
_entity_poly.entity_id
_entity_poly.type
_entity_poly.pdbx_seq_one_letter_code
_entity_poly.pdbx_strand_id
1 'polypeptide(L)'
;MNFLINLYSNKYKIITMITADLCIIPMGIEESSVGDYVAEAVKIIEKSGLNYQITAMGTQMESNDLKLLYEVCAEVQESIFEMGVGRVYTVLKIDDRRDKENRTLDEKVKSVKNRME
;
A
#
# COMPACT_ATOMS: atom_id res chain seq x y z
N MET A 1 8.26 0.75 -20.36
CA MET A 1 8.86 0.60 -20.22
C MET A 1 9.55 0.00 -19.91
N ASN A 2 9.86 -0.13 -19.04
CA ASN A 2 10.35 -0.73 -19.70
C ASN A 2 11.20 -1.71 -19.10
N PHE A 3 10.96 -2.90 -19.48
CA PHE A 3 11.65 -4.08 -19.00
C PHE A 3 13.17 -3.90 -18.99
N LEU A 4 13.70 -3.31 -20.04
CA LEU A 4 15.14 -3.08 -20.13
C LEU A 4 15.62 -2.10 -19.06
N ILE A 5 14.83 -1.09 -18.78
CA ILE A 5 15.17 -0.12 -17.74
C ILE A 5 15.19 -0.80 -16.38
N ASN A 6 14.23 -1.67 -16.13
CA ASN A 6 14.18 -2.39 -14.86
C ASN A 6 15.38 -3.32 -14.68
N LEU A 7 15.76 -4.04 -15.73
CA LEU A 7 16.94 -4.89 -15.70
C LEU A 7 18.20 -4.08 -15.47
N TYR A 8 18.28 -2.93 -16.11
CA TYR A 8 19.42 -2.05 -16.00
C TYR A 8 19.58 -1.53 -14.56
N SER A 9 18.49 -1.11 -13.95
CA SER A 9 18.49 -0.66 -12.57
C SER A 9 18.94 -1.78 -11.63
N ASN A 10 18.47 -3.00 -11.84
CA ASN A 10 18.88 -4.15 -11.05
C ASN A 10 20.37 -4.45 -11.21
N LYS A 11 20.86 -4.30 -12.42
CA LYS A 11 22.28 -4.52 -12.70
C LYS A 11 23.15 -3.60 -11.87
N TYR A 12 22.72 -2.36 -11.68
CA TYR A 12 23.44 -1.41 -10.86
C TYR A 12 23.07 -1.48 -9.40
N LYS A 13 22.25 -2.48 -9.04
CA LYS A 13 21.88 -2.77 -7.65
C LYS A 13 21.18 -1.63 -6.94
N ILE A 14 20.45 -0.82 -7.69
CA ILE A 14 19.59 0.18 -7.09
C ILE A 14 18.28 -0.49 -6.79
N ILE A 15 18.00 -0.65 -5.50
CA ILE A 15 16.75 -1.22 -5.03
C ILE A 15 15.92 -0.07 -4.48
N THR A 16 14.82 0.20 -5.13
CA THR A 16 13.92 1.25 -4.68
C THR A 16 12.67 0.62 -4.08
N MET A 17 12.15 1.28 -3.09
CA MET A 17 10.96 0.84 -2.40
C MET A 17 9.82 1.82 -2.70
N ILE A 18 8.68 1.26 -3.07
CA ILE A 18 7.46 2.02 -3.30
C ILE A 18 6.66 1.96 -2.02
N THR A 19 6.18 3.10 -1.55
CA THR A 19 5.34 3.14 -0.36
C THR A 19 3.94 3.57 -0.73
N ALA A 20 2.97 3.03 -0.01
CA ALA A 20 1.56 3.31 -0.29
C ALA A 20 0.76 3.42 0.99
N ASP A 21 -0.33 4.15 0.91
CA ASP A 21 -1.30 4.28 1.99
C ASP A 21 -2.67 4.02 1.39
N LEU A 22 -3.33 2.99 1.88
CA LEU A 22 -4.61 2.54 1.35
C LEU A 22 -5.72 2.77 2.37
N CYS A 23 -6.77 3.46 1.93
CA CYS A 23 -7.97 3.63 2.72
C CYS A 23 -9.15 3.11 1.91
N ILE A 24 -9.87 2.12 2.46
CA ILE A 24 -11.02 1.50 1.83
C ILE A 24 -12.27 1.95 2.57
N ILE A 25 -13.21 2.54 1.85
CA ILE A 25 -14.42 3.09 2.43
C ILE A 25 -15.64 2.42 1.81
N PRO A 26 -16.29 1.49 2.53
CA PRO A 26 -17.56 0.93 2.05
C PRO A 26 -18.65 1.99 2.17
N MET A 27 -19.46 2.13 1.13
CA MET A 27 -20.50 3.15 1.09
C MET A 27 -21.88 2.50 1.10
N GLY A 28 -22.83 3.18 1.74
CA GLY A 28 -24.20 2.71 1.74
C GLY A 28 -24.46 1.54 2.69
N ILE A 29 -23.59 1.35 3.67
CA ILE A 29 -23.80 0.35 4.70
C ILE A 29 -24.66 0.95 5.82
N GLU A 30 -25.39 0.09 6.55
CA GLU A 30 -26.28 0.56 7.60
C GLU A 30 -25.54 1.04 8.83
N GLU A 31 -24.52 0.30 9.26
CA GLU A 31 -23.75 0.70 10.44
C GLU A 31 -22.73 1.78 10.06
N SER A 32 -22.39 2.61 11.04
CA SER A 32 -21.37 3.63 10.86
C SER A 32 -19.96 3.09 11.05
N SER A 33 -19.80 1.92 11.68
CA SER A 33 -18.50 1.33 11.92
C SER A 33 -18.05 0.52 10.72
N VAL A 34 -16.76 0.69 10.35
CA VAL A 34 -16.19 0.01 9.19
C VAL A 34 -15.12 -1.00 9.57
N GLY A 35 -15.00 -1.32 10.87
CA GLY A 35 -13.93 -2.16 11.38
C GLY A 35 -13.81 -3.53 10.71
N ASP A 36 -14.92 -4.19 10.44
CA ASP A 36 -14.91 -5.50 9.81
C ASP A 36 -14.35 -5.44 8.39
N TYR A 37 -14.66 -4.37 7.68
CA TYR A 37 -14.16 -4.17 6.31
C TYR A 37 -12.65 -3.88 6.32
N VAL A 38 -12.20 -3.07 7.27
CA VAL A 38 -10.78 -2.79 7.42
C VAL A 38 -10.01 -4.06 7.78
N ALA A 39 -10.57 -4.87 8.68
CA ALA A 39 -9.94 -6.14 9.06
C ALA A 39 -9.79 -7.07 7.86
N GLU A 40 -10.80 -7.15 7.01
CA GLU A 40 -10.71 -7.97 5.80
C GLU A 40 -9.61 -7.45 4.86
N ALA A 41 -9.54 -6.14 4.68
CA ALA A 41 -8.50 -5.53 3.87
C ALA A 41 -7.11 -5.86 4.38
N VAL A 42 -6.90 -5.74 5.69
CA VAL A 42 -5.60 -6.02 6.30
C VAL A 42 -5.21 -7.49 6.15
N LYS A 43 -6.18 -8.41 6.28
CA LYS A 43 -5.91 -9.83 6.07
C LYS A 43 -5.33 -10.12 4.69
N ILE A 44 -5.87 -9.47 3.67
CA ILE A 44 -5.40 -9.67 2.31
C ILE A 44 -4.01 -9.11 2.14
N ILE A 45 -3.75 -7.93 2.69
CA ILE A 45 -2.43 -7.32 2.64
C ILE A 45 -1.42 -8.21 3.34
N GLU A 46 -1.77 -8.74 4.50
CA GLU A 46 -0.91 -9.64 5.25
C GLU A 46 -0.56 -10.89 4.44
N LYS A 47 -1.57 -11.51 3.81
CA LYS A 47 -1.36 -12.70 3.00
C LYS A 47 -0.48 -12.45 1.79
N SER A 48 -0.45 -11.22 1.30
CA SER A 48 0.36 -10.87 0.13
C SER A 48 1.86 -10.95 0.42
N GLY A 49 2.25 -10.92 1.68
CA GLY A 49 3.64 -10.91 2.08
C GLY A 49 4.30 -9.54 2.03
N LEU A 50 3.57 -8.51 1.63
CA LEU A 50 4.10 -7.16 1.64
C LEU A 50 4.30 -6.68 3.08
N ASN A 51 5.35 -5.92 3.31
CA ASN A 51 5.51 -5.27 4.59
C ASN A 51 4.45 -4.20 4.74
N TYR A 52 3.77 -4.17 5.88
CA TYR A 52 2.66 -3.24 6.08
C TYR A 52 2.59 -2.74 7.51
N GLN A 53 1.83 -1.67 7.68
CA GLN A 53 1.60 -1.10 9.00
C GLN A 53 0.16 -0.59 9.08
N ILE A 54 -0.55 -1.03 10.10
CA ILE A 54 -1.90 -0.53 10.39
C ILE A 54 -1.78 0.83 11.05
N THR A 55 -2.50 1.80 10.52
CA THR A 55 -2.58 3.12 11.15
C THR A 55 -4.04 3.49 11.37
N ALA A 56 -4.27 4.55 12.12
CA ALA A 56 -5.63 4.97 12.45
C ALA A 56 -6.43 5.42 11.21
N MET A 57 -5.76 5.87 10.17
CA MET A 57 -6.43 6.49 9.01
C MET A 57 -6.25 5.70 7.72
N GLY A 58 -5.54 4.59 7.75
CA GLY A 58 -5.32 3.77 6.56
C GLY A 58 -4.30 2.70 6.84
N THR A 59 -4.07 1.82 5.86
CA THR A 59 -3.06 0.77 5.98
C THR A 59 -1.92 1.10 5.03
N GLN A 60 -0.74 1.24 5.59
CA GLN A 60 0.44 1.55 4.82
C GLN A 60 1.14 0.26 4.41
N MET A 61 1.73 0.26 3.22
CA MET A 61 2.45 -0.90 2.72
C MET A 61 3.60 -0.45 1.84
N GLU A 62 4.53 -1.36 1.63
CA GLU A 62 5.67 -1.07 0.79
C GLU A 62 6.01 -2.28 -0.06
N SER A 63 6.55 -2.02 -1.24
CA SER A 63 6.90 -3.06 -2.20
C SER A 63 7.96 -2.53 -3.14
N ASN A 64 8.83 -3.42 -3.61
CA ASN A 64 9.74 -3.08 -4.70
C ASN A 64 9.13 -3.42 -6.07
N ASP A 65 7.89 -3.87 -6.09
CA ASP A 65 7.17 -4.29 -7.29
C ASP A 65 5.86 -3.51 -7.40
N LEU A 66 5.83 -2.54 -8.29
CA LEU A 66 4.67 -1.68 -8.47
C LEU A 66 3.43 -2.46 -8.88
N LYS A 67 3.60 -3.42 -9.75
CA LYS A 67 2.48 -4.22 -10.24
C LYS A 67 1.85 -5.03 -9.12
N LEU A 68 2.68 -5.65 -8.30
CA LEU A 68 2.18 -6.41 -7.15
C LEU A 68 1.41 -5.51 -6.20
N LEU A 69 1.90 -4.31 -5.96
CA LEU A 69 1.23 -3.36 -5.08
C LEU A 69 -0.19 -3.06 -5.59
N TYR A 70 -0.33 -2.79 -6.88
CA TYR A 70 -1.65 -2.53 -7.47
C TYR A 70 -2.53 -3.79 -7.44
N GLU A 71 -1.96 -4.96 -7.67
CA GLU A 71 -2.72 -6.21 -7.61
C GLU A 71 -3.28 -6.47 -6.22
N VAL A 72 -2.49 -6.22 -5.19
CA VAL A 72 -2.94 -6.38 -3.81
C VAL A 72 -4.09 -5.40 -3.51
N CYS A 73 -3.96 -4.16 -3.95
CA CYS A 73 -5.02 -3.17 -3.75
C CYS A 73 -6.30 -3.54 -4.49
N ALA A 74 -6.16 -4.07 -5.70
CA ALA A 74 -7.31 -4.54 -6.47
C ALA A 74 -8.01 -5.71 -5.75
N GLU A 75 -7.24 -6.65 -5.22
CA GLU A 75 -7.79 -7.78 -4.49
C GLU A 75 -8.53 -7.31 -3.23
N VAL A 76 -7.97 -6.35 -2.53
CA VAL A 76 -8.63 -5.76 -1.36
C VAL A 76 -9.99 -5.18 -1.76
N GLN A 77 -10.01 -4.37 -2.80
CA GLN A 77 -11.25 -3.74 -3.23
C GLN A 77 -12.31 -4.77 -3.64
N GLU A 78 -11.91 -5.80 -4.39
CA GLU A 78 -12.83 -6.87 -4.78
C GLU A 78 -13.39 -7.60 -3.57
N SER A 79 -12.57 -7.85 -2.56
CA SER A 79 -13.01 -8.57 -1.37
C SER A 79 -14.08 -7.80 -0.60
N ILE A 80 -14.00 -6.49 -0.59
CA ILE A 80 -15.00 -5.67 0.08
C ILE A 80 -16.36 -5.76 -0.64
N PHE A 81 -16.33 -5.77 -1.98
CA PHE A 81 -17.55 -6.00 -2.75
C PHE A 81 -18.15 -7.37 -2.44
N GLU A 82 -17.31 -8.39 -2.24
CA GLU A 82 -17.79 -9.73 -1.89
C GLU A 82 -18.50 -9.79 -0.54
N MET A 83 -18.27 -8.82 0.31
CA MET A 83 -18.99 -8.70 1.58
C MET A 83 -20.39 -8.09 1.42
N GLY A 84 -20.82 -7.82 0.19
CA GLY A 84 -22.18 -7.36 -0.09
C GLY A 84 -22.33 -5.86 -0.21
N VAL A 85 -21.21 -5.13 -0.28
CA VAL A 85 -21.25 -3.67 -0.38
C VAL A 85 -21.52 -3.27 -1.84
N GLY A 86 -22.38 -2.29 -2.03
CA GLY A 86 -22.72 -1.83 -3.38
C GLY A 86 -21.78 -0.77 -3.94
N ARG A 87 -21.02 -0.13 -3.09
CA ARG A 87 -20.11 0.94 -3.52
C ARG A 87 -18.89 0.98 -2.61
N VAL A 88 -17.73 1.01 -3.20
CA VAL A 88 -16.47 1.13 -2.46
C VAL A 88 -15.72 2.36 -2.96
N TYR A 89 -15.36 3.22 -2.03
CA TYR A 89 -14.56 4.40 -2.33
C TYR A 89 -13.13 4.12 -1.84
N THR A 90 -12.21 4.01 -2.79
CA THR A 90 -10.82 3.65 -2.49
C THR A 90 -9.93 4.87 -2.65
N VAL A 91 -9.15 5.13 -1.62
CA VAL A 91 -8.11 6.16 -1.69
C VAL A 91 -6.77 5.46 -1.57
N LEU A 92 -5.95 5.58 -2.61
CA LEU A 92 -4.64 4.97 -2.65
C LEU A 92 -3.62 6.04 -2.98
N LYS A 93 -2.72 6.30 -2.04
CA LYS A 93 -1.59 7.19 -2.26
C LYS A 93 -0.37 6.33 -2.50
N ILE A 94 0.36 6.62 -3.56
CA ILE A 94 1.59 5.89 -3.89
C ILE A 94 2.72 6.88 -4.05
N ASP A 95 3.83 6.58 -3.39
CA ASP A 95 5.07 7.32 -3.56
C ASP A 95 6.09 6.34 -4.13
N ASP A 96 6.40 6.51 -5.40
CA ASP A 96 7.33 5.66 -6.13
C ASP A 96 8.55 6.50 -6.51
N ARG A 97 9.57 6.41 -5.70
CA ARG A 97 10.76 7.20 -5.87
C ARG A 97 11.91 6.32 -6.31
N ARG A 98 12.42 6.56 -7.52
CA ARG A 98 13.45 5.72 -8.13
C ARG A 98 14.83 6.36 -8.20
N ASP A 99 14.96 7.56 -7.64
CA ASP A 99 16.23 8.28 -7.57
C ASP A 99 17.00 8.02 -6.28
N LYS A 100 16.38 7.33 -5.32
CA LYS A 100 17.05 6.97 -4.05
C LYS A 100 16.64 5.57 -3.64
N GLU A 101 17.59 4.82 -3.13
CA GLU A 101 17.29 3.49 -2.59
C GLU A 101 16.90 3.55 -1.13
N ASN A 102 16.30 2.45 -0.65
CA ASN A 102 15.94 2.25 0.77
C ASN A 102 15.03 3.33 1.35
N ARG A 103 14.08 3.79 0.55
CA ARG A 103 13.09 4.75 1.07
C ARG A 103 11.86 3.99 1.58
N THR A 104 12.08 3.19 2.62
CA THR A 104 11.03 2.42 3.28
C THR A 104 10.15 3.31 4.13
N LEU A 105 9.03 2.77 4.58
CA LEU A 105 8.15 3.46 5.51
C LEU A 105 8.93 3.91 6.75
N ASP A 106 9.75 3.00 7.32
CA ASP A 106 10.53 3.32 8.51
C ASP A 106 11.56 4.41 8.25
N GLU A 107 12.23 4.36 7.11
CA GLU A 107 13.24 5.37 6.78
C GLU A 107 12.62 6.76 6.62
N LYS A 108 11.41 6.83 6.06
CA LYS A 108 10.71 8.10 5.93
C LYS A 108 10.39 8.70 7.30
N VAL A 109 9.94 7.88 8.22
CA VAL A 109 9.64 8.32 9.59
C VAL A 109 10.90 8.76 10.30
N LYS A 110 11.97 7.98 10.22
CA LYS A 110 13.26 8.31 10.83
C LYS A 110 13.80 9.63 10.31
N SER A 111 13.68 9.86 9.00
CA SER A 111 14.16 11.08 8.39
C SER A 111 13.51 12.32 9.00
N VAL A 112 12.20 12.25 9.23
CA VAL A 112 11.48 13.36 9.88
C VAL A 112 11.90 13.50 11.32
N LYS A 113 11.96 12.41 12.07
CA LYS A 113 12.34 12.46 13.50
C LYS A 113 13.73 13.04 13.70
N ASN A 114 14.67 12.66 12.83
CA ASN A 114 16.02 13.19 12.92
C ASN A 114 16.08 14.70 12.70
N ARG A 115 15.18 15.22 11.87
CA ARG A 115 15.12 16.67 11.61
C ARG A 115 14.43 17.45 12.73
N MET A 116 13.75 16.77 13.63
CA MET A 116 13.08 17.40 14.76
C MET A 116 14.00 17.66 15.94
N GLU A 117 15.21 17.12 15.91
CA GLU A 117 16.19 17.31 16.98
C GLU A 117 16.94 18.62 16.86
#